data_4ff11c5f773497a86aaebd57ae2ea50b
#
_entry.id   4ff11c5f773497a86aaebd57ae2ea50b
#
_cell.length_a   1.000
_cell.length_b   1.000
_cell.length_c   1.000
_cell.angle_alpha   90.00
_cell.angle_beta   90.00
_cell.angle_gamma   90.00
#
_symmetry.space_group_name_H-M   'P 1'
#
loop_
_entity.id
_entity.type
_entity.pdbx_description
1 polymer ?
#
loop_
_entity_poly.entity_id
_entity_poly.type
_entity_poly.pdbx_seq_one_letter_code
_entity_poly.pdbx_strand_id
1 'polypeptide(L)'
;MTGTVPEGFAPSAAWTDMGVGATPSTPGHWIGFNRRSDAARQVSDLIRADIVAGRFTGPLPYEWELLDLYGTTRNVLRAALALLKEQRLLTRAPRSGTFGVRPVASVSLARTSDEVTIYGETAGGSVFESPRLSIVHLCVQQVTAPETVQRNLQMTGSSAFFVESLISFDGEPSRVRTSWVPHERFPDLVAEPLTEYVPDVLVRKAGARPEARRLLLSTVNADQWTADLLDIDPGQAIFHIERLMCLADGTPVEYGFSRYRGDRAVIDSRIT
;
A
#
# COMPACT_ATOMS: atom_id res chain seq x y z
N MET A 1 22.45 29.98 -9.05
CA MET A 1 23.33 28.79 -9.25
C MET A 1 22.56 27.81 -10.11
N THR A 2 22.96 27.76 -11.38
CA THR A 2 22.34 26.90 -12.41
C THR A 2 22.89 25.49 -12.24
N GLY A 3 22.02 24.56 -11.81
CA GLY A 3 22.36 23.14 -11.73
C GLY A 3 22.47 22.54 -13.12
N THR A 4 23.65 22.09 -13.48
CA THR A 4 23.98 21.39 -14.73
C THR A 4 23.39 19.95 -14.63
N VAL A 5 22.58 19.59 -15.63
CA VAL A 5 22.10 18.20 -15.83
C VAL A 5 23.32 17.35 -16.24
N PRO A 6 23.52 16.13 -15.67
CA PRO A 6 24.64 15.28 -16.08
C PRO A 6 24.52 14.86 -17.53
N GLU A 7 25.59 15.06 -18.32
CA GLU A 7 25.75 14.48 -19.65
C GLU A 7 25.78 12.95 -19.54
N GLY A 8 24.83 12.27 -20.19
CA GLY A 8 24.85 10.80 -20.28
C GLY A 8 23.50 10.10 -20.39
N PHE A 9 22.38 10.79 -20.43
CA PHE A 9 21.09 10.15 -20.68
C PHE A 9 20.74 10.19 -22.17
N ALA A 10 21.25 9.23 -22.93
CA ALA A 10 20.74 8.95 -24.27
C ALA A 10 19.49 8.07 -24.13
N PRO A 11 18.32 8.46 -24.66
CA PRO A 11 17.15 7.57 -24.69
C PRO A 11 17.48 6.34 -25.54
N SER A 12 17.16 5.16 -25.03
CA SER A 12 17.40 3.91 -25.73
C SER A 12 16.65 3.90 -27.07
N ALA A 13 17.24 3.31 -28.09
CA ALA A 13 16.73 3.21 -29.46
C ALA A 13 15.33 2.55 -29.61
N ALA A 14 14.74 2.06 -28.54
CA ALA A 14 13.41 1.45 -28.52
C ALA A 14 12.23 2.45 -28.68
N TRP A 15 12.48 3.75 -28.61
CA TRP A 15 11.44 4.79 -28.75
C TRP A 15 11.27 5.32 -30.19
N THR A 16 12.14 4.93 -31.11
CA THR A 16 12.13 5.42 -32.50
C THR A 16 11.20 4.68 -33.45
N ASP A 17 10.61 3.55 -32.98
CA ASP A 17 9.81 2.68 -33.88
C ASP A 17 8.29 2.77 -33.69
N MET A 18 7.80 3.71 -32.89
CA MET A 18 6.35 3.93 -32.69
C MET A 18 5.78 5.11 -33.49
N GLY A 19 6.29 5.39 -34.68
CA GLY A 19 5.62 6.25 -35.66
C GLY A 19 5.30 7.68 -35.25
N VAL A 20 5.91 8.23 -34.20
CA VAL A 20 5.81 9.63 -33.79
C VAL A 20 7.02 10.37 -34.37
N GLY A 21 6.91 10.71 -35.62
CA GLY A 21 7.89 11.55 -36.30
C GLY A 21 7.83 12.96 -35.76
N ALA A 22 8.67 13.26 -34.78
CA ALA A 22 9.33 14.55 -34.54
C ALA A 22 10.20 14.42 -33.27
N THR A 23 11.50 14.50 -33.44
CA THR A 23 12.41 14.80 -32.32
C THR A 23 12.01 16.14 -31.71
N PRO A 24 11.72 16.19 -30.38
CA PRO A 24 11.38 17.44 -29.73
C PRO A 24 12.65 18.31 -29.63
N SER A 25 12.76 19.25 -30.52
CA SER A 25 13.88 20.20 -30.57
C SER A 25 13.74 21.43 -29.67
N THR A 26 12.77 21.46 -28.76
CA THR A 26 12.60 22.59 -27.83
C THR A 26 11.88 22.17 -26.55
N PRO A 27 12.35 22.58 -25.35
CA PRO A 27 11.70 22.30 -24.07
C PRO A 27 10.24 22.80 -23.92
N GLY A 28 9.78 23.60 -24.90
CA GLY A 28 8.43 24.18 -24.89
C GLY A 28 7.30 23.27 -25.41
N HIS A 29 7.61 22.13 -26.04
CA HIS A 29 6.59 21.33 -26.73
C HIS A 29 5.76 20.45 -25.81
N TRP A 30 6.21 20.19 -24.58
CA TRP A 30 5.44 19.50 -23.56
C TRP A 30 4.35 20.36 -22.92
N ILE A 31 4.36 21.67 -23.14
CA ILE A 31 3.41 22.64 -22.58
C ILE A 31 2.06 22.63 -23.33
N GLY A 32 1.96 21.95 -24.46
CA GLY A 32 0.74 21.87 -25.28
C GLY A 32 -0.29 20.84 -24.80
N PHE A 33 0.09 19.90 -23.93
CA PHE A 33 -0.83 18.92 -23.37
C PHE A 33 -1.70 19.58 -22.29
N ASN A 34 -2.85 20.03 -22.71
CA ASN A 34 -4.04 20.30 -21.92
C ASN A 34 -3.79 20.90 -20.52
N ARG A 35 -3.39 22.18 -20.43
CA ARG A 35 -3.22 22.92 -19.16
C ARG A 35 -4.35 22.69 -18.14
N ARG A 36 -5.59 22.42 -18.61
CA ARG A 36 -6.72 22.10 -17.74
C ARG A 36 -6.60 20.72 -17.09
N SER A 37 -6.10 19.73 -17.82
CA SER A 37 -5.87 18.37 -17.30
C SER A 37 -4.75 18.37 -16.26
N ASP A 38 -3.68 19.15 -16.49
CA ASP A 38 -2.57 19.25 -15.55
C ASP A 38 -2.97 19.99 -14.28
N ALA A 39 -3.71 21.08 -14.38
CA ALA A 39 -4.23 21.82 -13.23
C ALA A 39 -5.19 20.97 -12.40
N ALA A 40 -6.05 20.16 -13.03
CA ALA A 40 -6.94 19.25 -12.33
C ALA A 40 -6.20 18.16 -11.58
N ARG A 41 -5.13 17.58 -12.18
CA ARG A 41 -4.27 16.59 -11.49
C ARG A 41 -3.53 17.21 -10.33
N GLN A 42 -2.94 18.39 -10.50
CA GLN A 42 -2.26 19.10 -9.41
C GLN A 42 -3.19 19.36 -8.21
N VAL A 43 -4.40 19.84 -8.47
CA VAL A 43 -5.39 20.06 -7.41
C VAL A 43 -5.85 18.74 -6.80
N SER A 44 -6.01 17.69 -7.61
CA SER A 44 -6.32 16.33 -7.13
C SER A 44 -5.24 15.81 -6.19
N ASP A 45 -3.96 15.99 -6.54
CA ASP A 45 -2.83 15.56 -5.71
C ASP A 45 -2.77 16.30 -4.37
N LEU A 46 -3.06 17.61 -4.37
CA LEU A 46 -3.13 18.41 -3.14
C LEU A 46 -4.28 17.97 -2.25
N ILE A 47 -5.48 17.77 -2.81
CA ILE A 47 -6.64 17.29 -2.04
C ILE A 47 -6.35 15.88 -1.49
N ARG A 48 -5.75 15.00 -2.30
CA ARG A 48 -5.34 13.67 -1.86
C ARG A 48 -4.36 13.74 -0.68
N ALA A 49 -3.34 14.59 -0.77
CA ALA A 49 -2.39 14.79 0.32
C ALA A 49 -3.08 15.23 1.62
N ASP A 50 -4.04 16.15 1.53
CA ASP A 50 -4.80 16.62 2.68
C ASP A 50 -5.73 15.53 3.26
N ILE A 51 -6.35 14.71 2.42
CA ILE A 51 -7.13 13.55 2.86
C ILE A 51 -6.24 12.56 3.60
N VAL A 52 -5.09 12.20 3.02
CA VAL A 52 -4.13 11.27 3.63
C VAL A 52 -3.60 11.83 4.96
N ALA A 53 -3.26 13.11 5.01
CA ALA A 53 -2.83 13.79 6.22
C ALA A 53 -3.94 13.96 7.28
N GLY A 54 -5.19 13.64 6.92
CA GLY A 54 -6.33 13.76 7.84
C GLY A 54 -6.75 15.18 8.15
N ARG A 55 -6.50 16.13 7.26
CA ARG A 55 -6.95 17.51 7.43
C ARG A 55 -8.47 17.65 7.48
N PHE A 56 -9.18 16.72 6.82
CA PHE A 56 -10.64 16.70 6.81
C PHE A 56 -11.15 15.62 7.77
N THR A 57 -11.62 16.05 8.94
CA THR A 57 -12.16 15.15 9.99
C THR A 57 -13.65 14.85 9.80
N GLY A 58 -14.28 15.43 8.77
CA GLY A 58 -15.69 15.31 8.42
C GLY A 58 -15.87 15.33 6.90
N PRO A 59 -17.06 15.79 6.42
CA PRO A 59 -17.25 16.00 5.01
C PRO A 59 -16.24 17.02 4.48
N LEU A 60 -15.90 16.89 3.19
CA LEU A 60 -15.09 17.91 2.52
C LEU A 60 -15.75 19.30 2.68
N PRO A 61 -14.94 20.36 2.81
CA PRO A 61 -15.44 21.73 2.81
C PRO A 61 -16.34 22.03 1.61
N TYR A 62 -17.14 23.05 1.72
CA TYR A 62 -17.98 23.51 0.60
C TYR A 62 -17.14 23.89 -0.63
N GLU A 63 -17.74 23.79 -1.83
CA GLU A 63 -17.05 24.08 -3.08
C GLU A 63 -16.31 25.43 -3.06
N TRP A 64 -16.95 26.49 -2.50
CA TRP A 64 -16.35 27.81 -2.42
C TRP A 64 -15.12 27.88 -1.48
N GLU A 65 -15.13 27.11 -0.38
CA GLU A 65 -13.99 27.01 0.54
C GLU A 65 -12.81 26.26 -0.12
N LEU A 66 -13.11 25.19 -0.87
CA LEU A 66 -12.10 24.46 -1.61
C LEU A 66 -11.50 25.30 -2.75
N LEU A 67 -12.29 26.17 -3.40
CA LEU A 67 -11.78 27.10 -4.41
C LEU A 67 -10.77 28.08 -3.80
N ASP A 68 -11.07 28.59 -2.63
CA ASP A 68 -10.17 29.50 -1.90
C ASP A 68 -8.94 28.75 -1.37
N LEU A 69 -9.15 27.60 -0.73
CA LEU A 69 -8.08 26.78 -0.13
C LEU A 69 -7.01 26.36 -1.16
N TYR A 70 -7.42 25.98 -2.37
CA TYR A 70 -6.51 25.51 -3.42
C TYR A 70 -6.22 26.56 -4.51
N GLY A 71 -6.72 27.77 -4.36
CA GLY A 71 -6.48 28.86 -5.31
C GLY A 71 -6.86 28.49 -6.75
N THR A 72 -7.98 27.80 -6.96
CA THR A 72 -8.33 27.18 -8.22
C THR A 72 -9.68 27.64 -8.78
N THR A 73 -10.01 27.24 -10.00
CA THR A 73 -11.30 27.54 -10.62
C THR A 73 -12.31 26.40 -10.44
N ARG A 74 -13.60 26.72 -10.50
CA ARG A 74 -14.68 25.74 -10.36
C ARG A 74 -14.55 24.55 -11.30
N ASN A 75 -14.18 24.80 -12.57
CA ASN A 75 -14.05 23.73 -13.56
C ASN A 75 -12.86 22.80 -13.25
N VAL A 76 -11.73 23.35 -12.79
CA VAL A 76 -10.55 22.60 -12.38
C VAL A 76 -10.84 21.78 -11.12
N LEU A 77 -11.47 22.39 -10.11
CA LEU A 77 -11.86 21.70 -8.89
C LEU A 77 -12.80 20.52 -9.15
N ARG A 78 -13.84 20.72 -9.97
CA ARG A 78 -14.76 19.63 -10.32
C ARG A 78 -14.09 18.50 -11.06
N ALA A 79 -13.16 18.79 -11.98
CA ALA A 79 -12.36 17.78 -12.64
C ALA A 79 -11.44 17.04 -11.66
N ALA A 80 -10.81 17.74 -10.72
CA ALA A 80 -9.99 17.14 -9.67
C ALA A 80 -10.81 16.22 -8.76
N LEU A 81 -11.98 16.64 -8.31
CA LEU A 81 -12.88 15.80 -7.50
C LEU A 81 -13.40 14.58 -8.28
N ALA A 82 -13.61 14.70 -9.60
CA ALA A 82 -13.98 13.56 -10.44
C ALA A 82 -12.84 12.52 -10.48
N LEU A 83 -11.58 12.94 -10.65
CA LEU A 83 -10.41 12.07 -10.60
C LEU A 83 -10.31 11.33 -9.26
N LEU A 84 -10.48 12.04 -8.14
CA LEU A 84 -10.45 11.43 -6.80
C LEU A 84 -11.59 10.43 -6.58
N LYS A 85 -12.77 10.70 -7.17
CA LYS A 85 -13.90 9.77 -7.12
C LYS A 85 -13.62 8.50 -7.93
N GLU A 86 -13.04 8.62 -9.13
CA GLU A 86 -12.61 7.47 -9.94
C GLU A 86 -11.56 6.62 -9.20
N GLN A 87 -10.68 7.27 -8.44
CA GLN A 87 -9.69 6.61 -7.59
C GLN A 87 -10.28 6.05 -6.28
N ARG A 88 -11.60 6.13 -6.07
CA ARG A 88 -12.30 5.70 -4.84
C ARG A 88 -11.80 6.40 -3.55
N LEU A 89 -11.16 7.55 -3.68
CA LEU A 89 -10.72 8.38 -2.56
C LEU A 89 -11.80 9.33 -2.04
N LEU A 90 -12.94 9.37 -2.70
CA LEU A 90 -14.12 10.11 -2.27
C LEU A 90 -15.34 9.20 -2.20
N THR A 91 -16.08 9.31 -1.12
CA THR A 91 -17.41 8.70 -0.97
C THR A 91 -18.46 9.77 -0.71
N ARG A 92 -19.68 9.53 -1.15
CA ARG A 92 -20.81 10.43 -0.93
C ARG A 92 -21.83 9.79 0.00
N ALA A 93 -22.10 10.45 1.12
CA ALA A 93 -23.17 10.07 2.00
C ALA A 93 -24.41 10.97 1.71
N PRO A 94 -25.59 10.39 1.44
CA PRO A 94 -26.81 11.17 1.21
C PRO A 94 -27.09 12.10 2.38
N ARG A 95 -27.35 13.37 2.09
CA ARG A 95 -27.63 14.44 3.06
C ARG A 95 -26.46 14.83 3.98
N SER A 96 -25.36 14.09 3.99
CA SER A 96 -24.20 14.34 4.88
C SER A 96 -23.00 14.93 4.15
N GLY A 97 -22.97 14.87 2.82
CA GLY A 97 -21.89 15.47 2.02
C GLY A 97 -20.97 14.46 1.34
N THR A 98 -19.82 14.96 0.90
CA THR A 98 -18.74 14.16 0.30
C THR A 98 -17.61 14.02 1.32
N PHE A 99 -17.12 12.83 1.52
CA PHE A 99 -16.07 12.52 2.48
C PHE A 99 -14.82 12.02 1.76
N GLY A 100 -13.67 12.43 2.23
CA GLY A 100 -12.40 11.82 1.84
C GLY A 100 -12.26 10.42 2.46
N VAL A 101 -11.92 9.44 1.63
CA VAL A 101 -11.62 8.08 2.08
C VAL A 101 -10.15 8.04 2.44
N ARG A 102 -9.85 7.96 3.73
CA ARG A 102 -8.47 7.86 4.20
C ARG A 102 -7.94 6.44 3.99
N PRO A 103 -6.65 6.29 3.65
CA PRO A 103 -6.02 4.99 3.73
C PRO A 103 -6.15 4.43 5.15
N VAL A 104 -6.47 3.15 5.28
CA VAL A 104 -6.58 2.49 6.60
C VAL A 104 -5.26 1.85 7.02
N ALA A 105 -4.31 1.70 6.09
CA ALA A 105 -3.03 1.08 6.34
C ALA A 105 -1.88 1.96 5.83
N SER A 106 -0.88 2.19 6.66
CA SER A 106 0.43 2.71 6.27
C SER A 106 1.46 1.60 6.40
N VAL A 107 2.21 1.37 5.34
CA VAL A 107 3.35 0.45 5.35
C VAL A 107 4.60 1.29 5.53
N SER A 108 5.26 1.15 6.69
CA SER A 108 6.56 1.77 6.90
C SER A 108 7.65 0.93 6.25
N LEU A 109 8.50 1.56 5.44
CA LEU A 109 9.74 0.97 4.95
C LEU A 109 10.91 1.16 5.92
N ALA A 110 10.70 1.88 7.02
CA ALA A 110 11.69 2.03 8.07
C ALA A 110 11.88 0.68 8.82
N ARG A 111 13.09 0.42 9.20
CA ARG A 111 13.77 -0.82 9.63
C ARG A 111 13.09 -1.71 10.69
N THR A 112 11.95 -1.39 11.21
CA THR A 112 11.33 -2.12 12.31
C THR A 112 9.92 -2.52 11.97
N SER A 113 9.72 -3.82 11.90
CA SER A 113 8.43 -4.50 11.85
C SER A 113 7.54 -4.16 10.64
N ASP A 114 6.80 -5.15 10.23
CA ASP A 114 5.62 -5.05 9.37
C ASP A 114 4.51 -4.26 10.13
N GLU A 115 4.89 -3.18 10.80
CA GLU A 115 3.95 -2.27 11.46
C GLU A 115 3.17 -1.56 10.37
N VAL A 116 2.03 -2.14 10.07
CA VAL A 116 0.93 -1.38 9.54
C VAL A 116 0.55 -0.40 10.63
N THR A 117 1.07 0.81 10.53
CA THR A 117 0.53 1.90 11.34
C THR A 117 -0.89 2.10 10.88
N ILE A 118 -1.85 1.63 11.68
CA ILE A 118 -3.25 1.89 11.48
C ILE A 118 -3.41 3.40 11.65
N TYR A 119 -3.84 4.11 10.59
CA TYR A 119 -4.16 5.52 10.71
C TYR A 119 -5.33 5.69 11.68
N GLY A 120 -5.02 6.00 12.92
CA GLY A 120 -5.96 6.19 14.02
C GLY A 120 -5.25 6.63 15.30
N GLU A 121 -3.98 6.30 15.43
CA GLU A 121 -3.13 6.70 16.55
C GLU A 121 -2.20 7.85 16.16
N THR A 122 -2.73 9.00 15.81
CA THR A 122 -1.93 10.22 15.81
C THR A 122 -2.06 10.92 17.16
N ALA A 123 -0.92 11.17 17.77
CA ALA A 123 -0.77 12.03 18.92
C ALA A 123 -1.52 13.36 18.73
N GLY A 124 -2.69 13.51 19.38
CA GLY A 124 -3.48 14.72 19.31
C GLY A 124 -4.98 14.47 19.46
N GLY A 125 -5.40 13.82 20.52
CA GLY A 125 -6.65 14.07 21.23
C GLY A 125 -7.96 14.19 20.43
N SER A 126 -8.22 13.36 19.41
CA SER A 126 -9.55 13.20 18.87
C SER A 126 -9.91 11.71 18.96
N VAL A 127 -11.01 11.44 19.65
CA VAL A 127 -11.56 10.09 19.89
C VAL A 127 -12.16 9.60 18.56
N PHE A 128 -11.32 9.16 17.64
CA PHE A 128 -11.73 8.21 16.63
C PHE A 128 -11.29 6.84 17.15
N GLU A 129 -12.25 5.96 17.35
CA GLU A 129 -11.98 4.56 17.68
C GLU A 129 -10.98 4.03 16.65
N SER A 130 -9.91 3.38 17.13
CA SER A 130 -8.97 2.68 16.24
C SER A 130 -9.77 1.68 15.41
N PRO A 131 -9.58 1.63 14.08
CA PRO A 131 -10.37 0.73 13.24
C PRO A 131 -10.21 -0.71 13.73
N ARG A 132 -11.30 -1.44 13.80
CA ARG A 132 -11.30 -2.83 14.26
C ARG A 132 -10.58 -3.70 13.25
N LEU A 133 -9.44 -4.23 13.65
CA LEU A 133 -8.72 -5.24 12.89
C LEU A 133 -9.47 -6.57 12.99
N SER A 134 -9.76 -7.18 11.85
CA SER A 134 -10.22 -8.56 11.78
C SER A 134 -9.31 -9.37 10.86
N ILE A 135 -9.07 -10.63 11.25
CA ILE A 135 -8.21 -11.56 10.55
C ILE A 135 -8.98 -12.84 10.32
N VAL A 136 -9.04 -13.26 9.07
CA VAL A 136 -9.60 -14.54 8.67
C VAL A 136 -8.49 -15.34 7.99
N HIS A 137 -8.09 -16.45 8.61
CA HIS A 137 -7.16 -17.37 7.97
C HIS A 137 -7.91 -18.19 6.91
N LEU A 138 -7.55 -17.96 5.64
CA LEU A 138 -8.14 -18.65 4.50
C LEU A 138 -7.54 -20.05 4.34
N CYS A 139 -6.27 -20.20 4.70
CA CYS A 139 -5.55 -21.46 4.64
C CYS A 139 -4.49 -21.51 5.75
N VAL A 140 -4.43 -22.64 6.46
CA VAL A 140 -3.37 -22.95 7.42
C VAL A 140 -2.99 -24.40 7.21
N GLN A 141 -1.80 -24.64 6.67
CA GLN A 141 -1.35 -26.00 6.32
C GLN A 141 0.15 -26.18 6.61
N GLN A 142 0.51 -27.38 7.02
CA GLN A 142 1.90 -27.81 6.98
C GLN A 142 2.19 -28.40 5.61
N VAL A 143 3.19 -27.87 4.93
CA VAL A 143 3.50 -28.20 3.54
C VAL A 143 4.99 -28.43 3.35
N THR A 144 5.36 -29.11 2.27
CA THR A 144 6.73 -29.09 1.76
C THR A 144 6.98 -27.74 1.11
N ALA A 145 7.89 -26.95 1.67
CA ALA A 145 8.21 -25.63 1.18
C ALA A 145 8.88 -25.70 -0.21
N PRO A 146 8.49 -24.84 -1.17
CA PRO A 146 9.24 -24.69 -2.42
C PRO A 146 10.70 -24.30 -2.17
N GLU A 147 11.60 -24.64 -3.09
CA GLU A 147 13.03 -24.38 -2.97
C GLU A 147 13.35 -22.91 -2.68
N THR A 148 12.65 -21.99 -3.34
CA THR A 148 12.80 -20.55 -3.10
C THR A 148 12.48 -20.17 -1.65
N VAL A 149 11.46 -20.77 -1.05
CA VAL A 149 11.09 -20.56 0.36
C VAL A 149 12.17 -21.14 1.26
N GLN A 150 12.60 -22.39 1.02
CA GLN A 150 13.66 -23.04 1.80
C GLN A 150 14.95 -22.21 1.80
N ARG A 151 15.35 -21.71 0.64
CA ARG A 151 16.54 -20.86 0.48
C ARG A 151 16.44 -19.54 1.24
N ASN A 152 15.33 -18.82 1.10
CA ASN A 152 15.14 -17.53 1.79
C ASN A 152 15.07 -17.72 3.31
N LEU A 153 14.43 -18.78 3.77
CA LEU A 153 14.31 -19.10 5.18
C LEU A 153 15.53 -19.87 5.73
N GLN A 154 16.54 -20.19 4.91
CA GLN A 154 17.72 -20.95 5.32
C GLN A 154 17.32 -22.22 6.10
N MET A 155 16.38 -22.97 5.54
CA MET A 155 15.83 -24.16 6.16
C MET A 155 16.82 -25.34 6.02
N THR A 156 16.94 -26.15 7.07
CA THR A 156 17.68 -27.43 7.02
C THR A 156 16.77 -28.56 6.57
N GLY A 157 15.49 -28.49 6.91
CA GLY A 157 14.43 -29.37 6.44
C GLY A 157 13.56 -28.69 5.36
N SER A 158 12.59 -29.41 4.85
CA SER A 158 11.68 -28.92 3.82
C SER A 158 10.27 -28.58 4.33
N SER A 159 9.97 -28.83 5.60
CA SER A 159 8.64 -28.65 6.15
C SER A 159 8.42 -27.22 6.65
N ALA A 160 7.36 -26.56 6.19
CA ALA A 160 6.96 -25.23 6.63
C ALA A 160 5.44 -25.17 6.86
N PHE A 161 5.03 -24.26 7.71
CA PHE A 161 3.63 -23.84 7.76
C PHE A 161 3.38 -22.76 6.70
N PHE A 162 2.39 -22.99 5.85
CA PHE A 162 1.83 -22.03 4.94
C PHE A 162 0.55 -21.47 5.55
N VAL A 163 0.51 -20.16 5.69
CA VAL A 163 -0.66 -19.45 6.23
C VAL A 163 -1.07 -18.38 5.24
N GLU A 164 -2.33 -18.40 4.83
CA GLU A 164 -2.92 -17.34 4.03
C GLU A 164 -4.04 -16.68 4.83
N SER A 165 -4.05 -15.37 4.84
CA SER A 165 -4.94 -14.59 5.68
C SER A 165 -5.52 -13.40 4.93
N LEU A 166 -6.81 -13.16 5.10
CA LEU A 166 -7.48 -11.92 4.75
C LEU A 166 -7.51 -11.02 5.98
N ILE A 167 -7.00 -9.82 5.84
CA ILE A 167 -6.99 -8.81 6.88
C ILE A 167 -7.94 -7.69 6.47
N SER A 168 -8.85 -7.34 7.36
CA SER A 168 -9.85 -6.30 7.16
C SER A 168 -9.83 -5.28 8.29
N PHE A 169 -10.22 -4.04 8.00
CA PHE A 169 -10.42 -2.98 8.97
C PHE A 169 -11.88 -2.52 8.91
N ASP A 170 -12.56 -2.50 10.04
CA ASP A 170 -14.00 -2.17 10.15
C ASP A 170 -14.88 -2.98 9.18
N GLY A 171 -14.49 -4.23 8.92
CA GLY A 171 -15.17 -5.13 8.00
C GLY A 171 -14.81 -4.93 6.52
N GLU A 172 -14.04 -3.91 6.15
CA GLU A 172 -13.55 -3.71 4.79
C GLU A 172 -12.24 -4.46 4.54
N PRO A 173 -12.16 -5.35 3.51
CA PRO A 173 -10.92 -6.01 3.13
C PRO A 173 -9.83 -5.00 2.80
N SER A 174 -8.64 -5.20 3.35
CA SER A 174 -7.49 -4.33 3.14
C SER A 174 -6.33 -5.02 2.43
N ARG A 175 -6.05 -6.26 2.85
CA ARG A 175 -4.95 -7.03 2.27
C ARG A 175 -5.14 -8.54 2.40
N VAL A 176 -4.56 -9.27 1.45
CA VAL A 176 -4.29 -10.70 1.56
C VAL A 176 -2.81 -10.88 1.89
N ARG A 177 -2.52 -11.69 2.89
CA ARG A 177 -1.16 -11.99 3.33
C ARG A 177 -0.90 -13.49 3.23
N THR A 178 0.22 -13.87 2.63
CA THR A 178 0.75 -15.22 2.68
C THR A 178 2.04 -15.25 3.49
N SER A 179 2.22 -16.30 4.29
CA SER A 179 3.37 -16.48 5.17
C SER A 179 3.83 -17.93 5.12
N TRP A 180 5.12 -18.13 4.94
CA TRP A 180 5.80 -19.41 5.20
C TRP A 180 6.64 -19.28 6.47
N VAL A 181 6.43 -20.19 7.41
CA VAL A 181 7.13 -20.24 8.70
C VAL A 181 7.80 -21.61 8.82
N PRO A 182 9.12 -21.69 9.07
CA PRO A 182 9.81 -22.97 9.17
C PRO A 182 9.28 -23.82 10.32
N HIS A 183 8.81 -25.03 10.03
CA HIS A 183 8.32 -25.97 11.05
C HIS A 183 9.42 -26.29 12.07
N GLU A 184 10.66 -26.46 11.63
CA GLU A 184 11.79 -26.78 12.49
C GLU A 184 12.08 -25.75 13.58
N ARG A 185 11.69 -24.46 13.35
CA ARG A 185 11.86 -23.37 14.32
C ARG A 185 10.63 -23.13 15.18
N PHE A 186 9.46 -23.43 14.65
CA PHE A 186 8.18 -23.19 15.30
C PHE A 186 7.26 -24.42 15.18
N PRO A 187 7.66 -25.59 15.73
CA PRO A 187 6.89 -26.83 15.57
C PRO A 187 5.47 -26.72 16.12
N ASP A 188 5.28 -25.89 17.14
CA ASP A 188 3.98 -25.70 17.83
C ASP A 188 3.20 -24.48 17.29
N LEU A 189 3.51 -23.98 16.09
CA LEU A 189 2.83 -22.79 15.54
C LEU A 189 1.31 -22.99 15.45
N VAL A 190 0.90 -24.19 15.10
CA VAL A 190 -0.51 -24.59 14.89
C VAL A 190 -0.95 -25.68 15.88
N ALA A 191 -0.30 -25.79 17.04
CA ALA A 191 -0.73 -26.72 18.09
C ALA A 191 -2.15 -26.43 18.58
N GLU A 192 -2.56 -25.15 18.50
CA GLU A 192 -3.92 -24.69 18.70
C GLU A 192 -4.41 -24.01 17.41
N PRO A 193 -5.73 -23.90 17.17
CA PRO A 193 -6.25 -23.17 16.04
C PRO A 193 -5.67 -21.76 15.98
N LEU A 194 -5.06 -21.40 14.85
CA LEU A 194 -4.48 -20.08 14.65
C LEU A 194 -5.60 -19.06 14.48
N THR A 195 -5.77 -18.17 15.45
CA THR A 195 -6.80 -17.13 15.47
C THR A 195 -6.19 -15.73 15.49
N GLU A 196 -4.89 -15.64 15.73
CA GLU A 196 -4.16 -14.38 15.87
C GLU A 196 -3.37 -14.06 14.61
N TYR A 197 -2.93 -12.81 14.52
CA TYR A 197 -2.04 -12.37 13.44
C TYR A 197 -0.68 -13.09 13.52
N VAL A 198 -0.26 -13.71 12.41
CA VAL A 198 0.97 -14.52 12.39
C VAL A 198 2.20 -13.81 12.99
N PRO A 199 2.49 -12.53 12.67
CA PRO A 199 3.59 -11.82 13.32
C PRO A 199 3.51 -11.76 14.83
N ASP A 200 2.33 -11.56 15.41
CA ASP A 200 2.16 -11.51 16.88
C ASP A 200 2.40 -12.88 17.51
N VAL A 201 1.97 -13.94 16.84
CA VAL A 201 2.28 -15.31 17.26
C VAL A 201 3.77 -15.58 17.21
N LEU A 202 4.47 -15.12 16.16
CA LEU A 202 5.91 -15.25 16.05
C LEU A 202 6.65 -14.47 17.13
N VAL A 203 6.23 -13.24 17.45
CA VAL A 203 6.79 -12.46 18.58
C VAL A 203 6.68 -13.25 19.89
N ARG A 204 5.51 -13.80 20.18
CA ARG A 204 5.27 -14.55 21.41
C ARG A 204 6.09 -15.85 21.46
N LYS A 205 6.19 -16.59 20.35
CA LYS A 205 6.89 -17.87 20.29
C LYS A 205 8.42 -17.70 20.20
N ALA A 206 8.91 -16.68 19.54
CA ALA A 206 10.34 -16.41 19.45
C ALA A 206 10.91 -15.66 20.67
N GLY A 207 10.04 -15.08 21.53
CA GLY A 207 10.47 -14.24 22.64
C GLY A 207 11.10 -12.91 22.22
N ALA A 208 11.08 -12.59 20.93
CA ALA A 208 11.63 -11.37 20.35
C ALA A 208 10.83 -10.97 19.10
N ARG A 209 10.77 -9.67 18.82
CA ARG A 209 10.09 -9.17 17.63
C ARG A 209 10.96 -9.40 16.38
N PRO A 210 10.47 -10.10 15.36
CA PRO A 210 11.16 -10.18 14.09
C PRO A 210 11.18 -8.82 13.39
N GLU A 211 12.27 -8.55 12.67
CA GLU A 211 12.45 -7.34 11.86
C GLU A 211 12.52 -7.69 10.37
N ALA A 212 12.06 -6.78 9.53
CA ALA A 212 12.19 -6.95 8.10
C ALA A 212 13.66 -6.80 7.66
N ARG A 213 14.24 -7.88 7.15
CA ARG A 213 15.56 -7.85 6.51
C ARG A 213 15.48 -7.48 5.05
N ARG A 214 14.36 -7.81 4.42
CA ARG A 214 14.11 -7.50 3.03
C ARG A 214 12.63 -7.18 2.84
N LEU A 215 12.38 -6.04 2.23
CA LEU A 215 11.08 -5.65 1.71
C LEU A 215 11.26 -5.26 0.24
N LEU A 216 10.54 -5.92 -0.65
CA LEU A 216 10.43 -5.54 -2.05
C LEU A 216 8.99 -5.12 -2.32
N LEU A 217 8.85 -3.88 -2.76
CA LEU A 217 7.58 -3.31 -3.12
C LEU A 217 7.47 -3.21 -4.64
N SER A 218 6.37 -3.68 -5.17
CA SER A 218 5.98 -3.50 -6.55
C SER A 218 4.49 -3.23 -6.64
N THR A 219 4.03 -2.80 -7.81
CA THR A 219 2.62 -2.72 -8.13
C THR A 219 2.28 -3.78 -9.16
N VAL A 220 1.14 -4.43 -8.97
CA VAL A 220 0.58 -5.40 -9.91
C VAL A 220 -0.91 -5.14 -10.10
N ASN A 221 -1.49 -5.66 -11.16
CA ASN A 221 -2.94 -5.64 -11.32
C ASN A 221 -3.55 -6.83 -10.57
N ALA A 222 -4.67 -6.61 -9.91
CA ALA A 222 -5.41 -7.68 -9.25
C ALA A 222 -5.94 -8.68 -10.27
N ASP A 223 -5.62 -9.96 -10.07
CA ASP A 223 -6.32 -11.05 -10.74
C ASP A 223 -7.73 -11.23 -10.16
N GLN A 224 -8.58 -12.03 -10.80
CA GLN A 224 -9.96 -12.24 -10.37
C GLN A 224 -10.05 -12.70 -8.92
N TRP A 225 -9.25 -13.67 -8.51
CA TRP A 225 -9.26 -14.21 -7.15
C TRP A 225 -8.85 -13.18 -6.09
N THR A 226 -7.78 -12.43 -6.35
CA THR A 226 -7.33 -11.34 -5.48
C THR A 226 -8.39 -10.23 -5.40
N ALA A 227 -9.02 -9.91 -6.54
CA ALA A 227 -10.07 -8.91 -6.62
C ALA A 227 -11.30 -9.30 -5.79
N ASP A 228 -11.75 -10.54 -5.89
CA ASP A 228 -12.88 -11.08 -5.13
C ASP A 228 -12.61 -11.03 -3.61
N LEU A 229 -11.40 -11.40 -3.18
CA LEU A 229 -11.02 -11.35 -1.77
C LEU A 229 -10.91 -9.92 -1.21
N LEU A 230 -10.44 -8.99 -2.02
CA LEU A 230 -10.22 -7.61 -1.61
C LEU A 230 -11.44 -6.70 -1.86
N ASP A 231 -12.52 -7.23 -2.43
CA ASP A 231 -13.72 -6.48 -2.83
C ASP A 231 -13.35 -5.27 -3.71
N ILE A 232 -12.62 -5.54 -4.79
CA ILE A 232 -12.18 -4.57 -5.80
C ILE A 232 -12.46 -5.10 -7.21
N ASP A 233 -12.32 -4.23 -8.22
CA ASP A 233 -12.46 -4.66 -9.61
C ASP A 233 -11.20 -5.44 -10.08
N PRO A 234 -11.35 -6.53 -10.88
CA PRO A 234 -10.22 -7.15 -11.55
C PRO A 234 -9.44 -6.14 -12.40
N GLY A 235 -8.11 -6.25 -12.38
CA GLY A 235 -7.24 -5.30 -13.07
C GLY A 235 -6.95 -4.02 -12.30
N GLN A 236 -7.58 -3.78 -11.15
CA GLN A 236 -7.25 -2.65 -10.28
C GLN A 236 -5.83 -2.81 -9.73
N ALA A 237 -5.08 -1.70 -9.67
CA ALA A 237 -3.73 -1.69 -9.14
C ALA A 237 -3.69 -1.97 -7.63
N ILE A 238 -2.82 -2.89 -7.23
CA ILE A 238 -2.56 -3.26 -5.85
C ILE A 238 -1.06 -3.17 -5.56
N PHE A 239 -0.70 -2.93 -4.31
CA PHE A 239 0.67 -3.10 -3.87
C PHE A 239 0.96 -4.58 -3.61
N HIS A 240 2.08 -5.04 -4.13
CA HIS A 240 2.63 -6.37 -3.88
C HIS A 240 3.93 -6.23 -3.12
N ILE A 241 3.96 -6.73 -1.90
CA ILE A 241 5.11 -6.65 -1.00
C ILE A 241 5.63 -8.05 -0.72
N GLU A 242 6.85 -8.32 -1.15
CA GLU A 242 7.63 -9.49 -0.70
C GLU A 242 8.38 -9.11 0.57
N ARG A 243 8.41 -9.99 1.56
CA ARG A 243 9.11 -9.75 2.82
C ARG A 243 9.85 -10.98 3.33
N LEU A 244 11.01 -10.71 3.93
CA LEU A 244 11.77 -11.66 4.72
C LEU A 244 11.95 -11.08 6.12
N MET A 245 11.41 -11.77 7.13
CA MET A 245 11.47 -11.38 8.53
C MET A 245 12.51 -12.23 9.24
N CYS A 246 13.37 -11.57 10.03
CA CYS A 246 14.43 -12.22 10.79
C CYS A 246 14.42 -11.76 12.24
N LEU A 247 14.95 -12.60 13.14
CA LEU A 247 15.30 -12.18 14.50
C LEU A 247 16.55 -11.28 14.48
N ALA A 248 16.86 -10.66 15.60
CA ALA A 248 17.99 -9.73 15.74
C ALA A 248 19.35 -10.38 15.39
N ASP A 249 19.49 -11.68 15.62
CA ASP A 249 20.67 -12.46 15.26
C ASP A 249 20.77 -12.79 13.75
N GLY A 250 19.77 -12.38 12.97
CA GLY A 250 19.69 -12.63 11.54
C GLY A 250 18.96 -13.92 11.16
N THR A 251 18.49 -14.72 12.13
CA THR A 251 17.76 -15.96 11.87
C THR A 251 16.43 -15.67 11.15
N PRO A 252 16.21 -16.18 9.93
CA PRO A 252 14.96 -16.00 9.22
C PRO A 252 13.81 -16.76 9.92
N VAL A 253 12.67 -16.09 10.11
CA VAL A 253 11.52 -16.70 10.80
C VAL A 253 10.26 -16.69 9.96
N GLU A 254 10.16 -15.79 8.98
CA GLU A 254 9.03 -15.71 8.07
C GLU A 254 9.46 -15.19 6.69
N TYR A 255 8.97 -15.85 5.66
CA TYR A 255 9.03 -15.35 4.28
C TYR A 255 7.63 -15.34 3.68
N GLY A 256 7.28 -14.31 2.95
CA GLY A 256 5.94 -14.25 2.38
C GLY A 256 5.65 -12.99 1.58
N PHE A 257 4.36 -12.87 1.23
CA PHE A 257 3.88 -11.80 0.38
C PHE A 257 2.62 -11.16 0.98
N SER A 258 2.43 -9.90 0.65
CA SER A 258 1.19 -9.20 0.94
C SER A 258 0.69 -8.47 -0.30
N ARG A 259 -0.61 -8.55 -0.57
CA ARG A 259 -1.32 -7.84 -1.60
C ARG A 259 -2.26 -6.84 -0.94
N TYR A 260 -1.95 -5.56 -1.06
CA TYR A 260 -2.74 -4.49 -0.45
C TYR A 260 -3.58 -3.78 -1.49
N ARG A 261 -4.78 -3.43 -1.15
CA ARG A 261 -5.59 -2.49 -1.94
C ARG A 261 -4.84 -1.17 -2.10
N GLY A 262 -4.66 -0.72 -3.35
CA GLY A 262 -3.94 0.52 -3.66
C GLY A 262 -4.70 1.78 -3.22
N ASP A 263 -6.03 1.70 -3.13
CA ASP A 263 -6.91 2.78 -2.67
C ASP A 263 -6.99 2.89 -1.13
N ARG A 264 -6.47 1.90 -0.39
CA ARG A 264 -6.56 1.80 1.07
C ARG A 264 -5.21 1.74 1.78
N ALA A 265 -4.12 1.71 1.04
CA ALA A 265 -2.78 1.65 1.61
C ALA A 265 -1.91 2.81 1.12
N VAL A 266 -1.07 3.32 1.98
CA VAL A 266 0.04 4.22 1.63
C VAL A 266 1.33 3.63 2.17
N ILE A 267 2.42 3.99 1.50
CA ILE A 267 3.76 3.66 1.96
C ILE A 267 4.34 4.96 2.49
N ASP A 268 4.58 4.97 3.80
CA ASP A 268 5.21 6.08 4.49
C ASP A 268 6.61 5.67 4.95
N SER A 269 7.62 6.39 4.49
CA SER A 269 9.00 6.19 4.92
C SER A 269 9.56 7.55 5.33
N ARG A 270 9.86 7.70 6.63
CA ARG A 270 10.56 8.87 7.14
C ARG A 270 12.06 8.61 7.01
N ILE A 271 12.71 9.37 6.15
CA ILE A 271 14.16 9.39 6.01
C ILE A 271 14.68 10.39 7.05
N THR A 272 15.32 9.88 8.10
CA THR A 272 16.02 10.70 9.11
C THR A 272 17.50 10.75 8.81
#